data_77b393f5cd8e0c24e44d8e2f7413d771
#
_entry.id   77b393f5cd8e0c24e44d8e2f7413d771
#
_cell.length_a   1.000
_cell.length_b   1.000
_cell.length_c   1.000
_cell.angle_alpha   90.00
_cell.angle_beta   90.00
_cell.angle_gamma   90.00
#
_symmetry.space_group_name_H-M   'P 1'
#
loop_
_entity.id
_entity.type
_entity.pdbx_description
1 polymer ?
#
loop_
_entity_poly.entity_id
_entity_poly.type
_entity_poly.pdbx_seq_one_letter_code
_entity_poly.pdbx_strand_id
1 'polypeptide(L)'
;FQYIKFITPFFEENYRYLIKKYNPKMVGFWNGVKYPQNIGVEIAKSLNKKTIFFENGFLPNTTQVDFKGVNNLNSVPREKEFYKNLNYNNLALPQTLIPREFEGKQKITDTKL
;
A
#
# COMPACT_ATOMS: atom_id res chain seq x y z
N PHE A 1 -9.20 -6.17 -21.55
CA PHE A 1 -10.36 -5.50 -20.91
C PHE A 1 -11.55 -6.45 -20.71
N GLN A 2 -11.89 -7.32 -21.67
CA GLN A 2 -13.01 -8.28 -21.53
C GLN A 2 -12.75 -9.31 -20.41
N TYR A 3 -11.54 -9.80 -20.27
CA TYR A 3 -11.15 -10.75 -19.22
C TYR A 3 -11.36 -10.19 -17.81
N ILE A 4 -10.99 -8.93 -17.56
CA ILE A 4 -11.19 -8.28 -16.27
C ILE A 4 -12.68 -8.21 -15.92
N LYS A 5 -13.54 -7.84 -16.86
CA LYS A 5 -15.00 -7.82 -16.64
C LYS A 5 -15.56 -9.19 -16.26
N PHE A 6 -15.00 -10.24 -16.80
CA PHE A 6 -15.44 -11.61 -16.54
C PHE A 6 -15.05 -12.10 -15.15
N ILE A 7 -13.83 -11.78 -14.65
CA ILE A 7 -13.36 -12.29 -13.37
C ILE A 7 -13.66 -11.36 -12.19
N THR A 8 -14.04 -10.09 -12.42
CA THR A 8 -14.36 -9.13 -11.37
C THR A 8 -15.46 -9.64 -10.41
N PRO A 9 -16.60 -10.18 -10.89
CA PRO A 9 -17.65 -10.71 -10.00
C PRO A 9 -17.16 -11.81 -9.06
N PHE A 10 -16.24 -12.65 -9.53
CA PHE A 10 -15.60 -13.67 -8.70
C PHE A 10 -14.83 -13.07 -7.52
N PHE A 11 -14.03 -12.03 -7.76
CA PHE A 11 -13.32 -11.34 -6.68
C PHE A 11 -14.26 -10.61 -5.74
N GLU A 12 -15.29 -9.95 -6.25
CA GLU A 12 -16.31 -9.27 -5.44
C GLU A 12 -16.99 -10.24 -4.48
N GLU A 13 -17.44 -11.39 -4.98
CA GLU A 13 -18.12 -12.43 -4.20
C GLU A 13 -17.18 -13.00 -3.12
N ASN A 14 -15.94 -13.33 -3.48
CA ASN A 14 -14.96 -13.88 -2.54
C ASN A 14 -14.60 -12.89 -1.44
N TYR A 15 -14.31 -11.61 -1.76
CA TYR A 15 -14.05 -10.60 -0.74
C TYR A 15 -15.25 -10.39 0.18
N ARG A 16 -16.45 -10.32 -0.38
CA ARG A 16 -17.68 -10.17 0.39
C ARG A 16 -17.92 -11.38 1.30
N TYR A 17 -17.73 -12.58 0.79
CA TYR A 17 -17.83 -13.82 1.57
C TYR A 17 -16.83 -13.83 2.73
N LEU A 18 -15.55 -13.59 2.48
CA LEU A 18 -14.49 -13.61 3.49
C LEU A 18 -14.73 -12.56 4.58
N ILE A 19 -15.05 -11.32 4.18
CA ILE A 19 -15.27 -10.24 5.14
C ILE A 19 -16.52 -10.50 6.00
N LYS A 20 -17.57 -11.05 5.42
CA LYS A 20 -18.77 -11.43 6.19
C LYS A 20 -18.51 -12.62 7.12
N LYS A 21 -17.83 -13.66 6.64
CA LYS A 21 -17.55 -14.88 7.39
C LYS A 21 -16.67 -14.60 8.62
N TYR A 22 -15.58 -13.86 8.45
CA TYR A 22 -14.64 -13.58 9.53
C TYR A 22 -14.96 -12.33 10.32
N ASN A 23 -15.82 -11.47 9.81
CA ASN A 23 -16.29 -10.23 10.41
C ASN A 23 -15.15 -9.40 11.05
N PRO A 24 -14.04 -9.11 10.32
CA PRO A 24 -12.92 -8.41 10.89
C PRO A 24 -13.29 -6.97 11.28
N LYS A 25 -12.63 -6.44 12.32
CA LYS A 25 -12.76 -5.02 12.66
C LYS A 25 -12.07 -4.11 11.64
N MET A 26 -11.03 -4.63 10.97
CA MET A 26 -10.20 -3.92 10.01
C MET A 26 -9.71 -4.89 8.94
N VAL A 27 -9.58 -4.39 7.71
CA VAL A 27 -9.04 -5.14 6.57
C VAL A 27 -7.78 -4.45 6.06
N GLY A 28 -6.68 -5.20 5.99
CA GLY A 28 -5.40 -4.73 5.49
C GLY A 28 -5.22 -5.04 4.01
N PHE A 29 -4.68 -4.06 3.28
CA PHE A 29 -4.38 -4.21 1.86
C PHE A 29 -2.94 -3.79 1.56
N TRP A 30 -2.23 -4.61 0.81
CA TRP A 30 -0.97 -4.19 0.21
C TRP A 30 -1.28 -3.34 -1.03
N ASN A 31 -0.84 -2.10 -1.03
CA ASN A 31 -1.14 -1.05 -2.00
C ASN A 31 -2.61 -0.62 -2.07
N GLY A 32 -3.54 -1.51 -2.32
CA GLY A 32 -4.99 -1.24 -2.36
C GLY A 32 -5.51 -0.55 -3.63
N VAL A 33 -4.65 -0.09 -4.52
CA VAL A 33 -5.03 0.59 -5.79
C VAL A 33 -5.04 -0.37 -6.96
N LYS A 34 -4.13 -1.34 -6.94
CA LYS A 34 -3.99 -2.30 -8.04
C LYS A 34 -5.12 -3.34 -8.02
N TYR A 35 -5.46 -3.84 -9.19
CA TYR A 35 -6.35 -4.97 -9.36
C TYR A 35 -5.66 -6.27 -8.89
N PRO A 36 -6.31 -7.17 -8.15
CA PRO A 36 -7.73 -7.12 -7.69
C PRO A 36 -7.93 -6.46 -6.32
N GLN A 37 -6.89 -5.93 -5.66
CA GLN A 37 -6.97 -5.38 -4.30
C GLN A 37 -7.96 -4.22 -4.20
N ASN A 38 -8.06 -3.37 -5.23
CA ASN A 38 -9.00 -2.26 -5.28
C ASN A 38 -10.46 -2.73 -5.13
N ILE A 39 -10.83 -3.89 -5.67
CA ILE A 39 -12.16 -4.49 -5.48
C ILE A 39 -12.38 -4.81 -4.00
N GLY A 40 -11.38 -5.44 -3.36
CA GLY A 40 -11.45 -5.75 -1.93
C GLY A 40 -11.62 -4.51 -1.05
N VAL A 41 -10.96 -3.41 -1.41
CA VAL A 41 -11.10 -2.10 -0.73
C VAL A 41 -12.53 -1.59 -0.82
N GLU A 42 -13.13 -1.59 -2.01
CA GLU A 42 -14.50 -1.12 -2.22
C GLU A 42 -15.52 -2.01 -1.49
N ILE A 43 -15.32 -3.33 -1.50
CA ILE A 43 -16.17 -4.26 -0.74
C ILE A 43 -16.02 -4.04 0.77
N ALA A 44 -14.80 -3.86 1.30
CA ALA A 44 -14.59 -3.57 2.71
C ALA A 44 -15.31 -2.28 3.14
N LYS A 45 -15.18 -1.21 2.35
CA LYS A 45 -15.88 0.05 2.58
C LYS A 45 -17.40 -0.11 2.53
N SER A 46 -17.93 -0.82 1.53
CA SER A 46 -19.38 -1.07 1.40
C SER A 46 -19.95 -1.84 2.58
N LEU A 47 -19.13 -2.61 3.28
CA LEU A 47 -19.48 -3.35 4.51
C LEU A 47 -19.10 -2.59 5.80
N ASN A 48 -18.81 -1.28 5.70
CA ASN A 48 -18.42 -0.42 6.82
C ASN A 48 -17.22 -0.94 7.62
N LYS A 49 -16.26 -1.59 6.95
CA LYS A 49 -15.02 -2.04 7.58
C LYS A 49 -13.95 -0.96 7.48
N LYS A 50 -13.18 -0.79 8.55
CA LYS A 50 -11.99 0.04 8.52
C LYS A 50 -10.96 -0.60 7.57
N THR A 51 -10.26 0.23 6.81
CA THR A 51 -9.19 -0.21 5.92
C THR A 51 -7.84 0.34 6.40
N ILE A 52 -6.79 -0.43 6.20
CA ILE A 52 -5.40 -0.01 6.44
C ILE A 52 -4.56 -0.47 5.24
N PHE A 53 -3.68 0.39 4.79
CA PHE A 53 -2.89 0.18 3.58
C PHE A 53 -1.41 0.10 3.90
N PHE A 54 -0.72 -0.79 3.20
CA PHE A 54 0.71 -1.03 3.33
C PHE A 54 1.39 -0.89 1.98
N GLU A 55 2.59 -0.34 1.95
CA GLU A 55 3.44 -0.29 0.75
C GLU A 55 4.91 -0.18 1.18
N ASN A 56 5.82 -0.47 0.28
CA ASN A 56 7.23 -0.18 0.51
C ASN A 56 7.43 1.31 0.80
N GLY A 57 8.21 1.60 1.81
CA GLY A 57 8.57 2.98 2.15
C GLY A 57 9.52 3.60 1.11
N PHE A 58 9.61 4.93 1.15
CA PHE A 58 10.55 5.68 0.29
C PHE A 58 12.00 5.49 0.73
N LEU A 59 12.21 5.19 2.02
CA LEU A 59 13.53 4.92 2.56
C LEU A 59 13.81 3.41 2.54
N PRO A 60 15.08 2.99 2.43
CA PRO A 60 15.46 1.59 2.52
C PRO A 60 14.93 0.94 3.80
N ASN A 61 14.46 -0.30 3.69
CA ASN A 61 13.96 -1.12 4.81
C ASN A 61 12.82 -0.48 5.61
N THR A 62 12.03 0.39 4.99
CA THR A 62 10.84 0.99 5.59
C THR A 62 9.56 0.54 4.91
N THR A 63 8.45 0.65 5.64
CA THR A 63 7.11 0.36 5.14
C THR A 63 6.23 1.58 5.37
N GLN A 64 5.48 1.99 4.36
CA GLN A 64 4.38 2.94 4.55
C GLN A 64 3.20 2.20 5.16
N VAL A 65 2.56 2.82 6.14
CA VAL A 65 1.31 2.33 6.74
C VAL A 65 0.38 3.52 6.90
N ASP A 66 -0.82 3.44 6.32
CA ASP A 66 -1.75 4.56 6.36
C ASP A 66 -3.20 4.08 6.25
N PHE A 67 -4.15 4.77 6.88
CA PHE A 67 -5.57 4.42 6.84
C PHE A 67 -6.31 5.00 5.63
N LYS A 68 -5.75 6.01 4.98
CA LYS A 68 -6.35 6.67 3.81
C LYS A 68 -5.89 6.04 2.51
N GLY A 69 -4.63 5.69 2.44
CA GLY A 69 -3.99 5.10 1.26
C GLY A 69 -2.48 5.12 1.36
N VAL A 70 -1.79 4.77 0.31
CA VAL A 70 -0.32 4.81 0.23
C VAL A 70 0.14 5.68 -0.93
N ASN A 71 1.43 5.99 -1.00
CA ASN A 71 2.02 6.86 -2.02
C ASN A 71 1.33 8.24 -2.07
N ASN A 72 0.81 8.63 -3.22
CA ASN A 72 0.11 9.91 -3.38
C ASN A 72 -1.29 9.95 -2.74
N LEU A 73 -1.81 8.84 -2.24
CA LEU A 73 -3.11 8.73 -1.61
C LEU A 73 -3.06 8.70 -0.07
N ASN A 74 -1.85 8.76 0.52
CA ASN A 74 -1.68 8.74 1.96
C ASN A 74 -2.22 10.00 2.65
N SER A 75 -2.31 9.92 3.99
CA SER A 75 -2.81 11.02 4.83
C SER A 75 -1.79 12.14 5.11
N VAL A 76 -0.55 12.01 4.62
CA VAL A 76 0.50 13.01 4.84
C VAL A 76 0.08 14.35 4.28
N PRO A 77 0.05 15.42 5.08
CA PRO A 77 -0.29 16.76 4.61
C PRO A 77 0.62 17.23 3.48
N ARG A 78 0.05 17.96 2.51
CA ARG A 78 0.79 18.46 1.35
C ARG A 78 0.94 19.98 1.35
N GLU A 79 0.28 20.61 2.28
CA GLU A 79 0.29 22.06 2.47
C GLU A 79 1.64 22.50 3.06
N LYS A 80 2.32 23.41 2.39
CA LYS A 80 3.62 23.95 2.80
C LYS A 80 3.58 24.56 4.21
N GLU A 81 2.47 25.18 4.55
CA GLU A 81 2.24 25.85 5.84
C GLU A 81 2.28 24.86 7.01
N PHE A 82 1.79 23.63 6.81
CA PHE A 82 1.88 22.58 7.82
C PHE A 82 3.34 22.33 8.21
N TYR A 83 4.23 22.22 7.25
CA TYR A 83 5.64 21.90 7.47
C TYR A 83 6.45 23.07 8.03
N LYS A 84 6.07 24.31 7.72
CA LYS A 84 6.72 25.50 8.30
C LYS A 84 6.55 25.61 9.82
N ASN A 85 5.44 25.09 10.33
CA ASN A 85 5.08 25.17 11.73
C ASN A 85 5.53 23.95 12.56
N LEU A 86 6.17 22.96 11.92
CA LEU A 86 6.70 21.80 12.63
C LEU A 86 7.97 22.16 13.42
N ASN A 87 7.97 21.80 14.68
CA ASN A 87 9.19 21.88 15.50
C ASN A 87 10.04 20.64 15.26
N TYR A 88 11.10 20.79 14.49
CA TYR A 88 12.02 19.70 14.12
C TYR A 88 13.02 19.33 15.22
N ASN A 89 13.11 20.11 16.31
CA ASN A 89 14.12 19.93 17.37
C ASN A 89 13.97 18.61 18.14
N ASN A 90 12.79 18.00 18.10
CA ASN A 90 12.49 16.75 18.80
C ASN A 90 12.35 15.53 17.89
N LEU A 91 12.66 15.67 16.60
CA LEU A 91 12.63 14.54 15.68
C LEU A 91 13.92 13.73 15.82
N ALA A 92 13.83 12.58 16.47
CA ALA A 92 14.88 11.56 16.39
C ALA A 92 14.94 11.02 14.95
N LEU A 93 15.86 11.51 14.15
CA LEU A 93 16.14 10.92 12.86
C LEU A 93 16.80 9.55 13.09
N PRO A 94 16.44 8.51 12.32
CA PRO A 94 17.12 7.23 12.39
C PRO A 94 18.62 7.44 12.13
N GLN A 95 19.47 6.98 13.05
CA GLN A 95 20.92 7.23 13.02
C GLN A 95 21.62 6.60 11.81
N THR A 96 21.00 5.65 11.13
CA THR A 96 21.55 5.01 9.93
C THR A 96 20.45 4.73 8.92
N LEU A 97 20.45 5.49 7.84
CA LEU A 97 19.80 5.10 6.59
C LEU A 97 20.78 4.14 5.89
N ILE A 98 20.68 2.86 6.18
CA ILE A 98 21.47 1.85 5.46
C ILE A 98 20.89 1.76 4.05
N PRO A 99 21.64 2.09 2.99
CA PRO A 99 21.18 1.87 1.63
C PRO A 99 20.78 0.40 1.46
N ARG A 100 19.66 0.15 0.80
CA ARG A 100 19.31 -1.21 0.43
C ARG A 100 20.36 -1.71 -0.54
N GLU A 101 21.24 -2.61 -0.11
CA GLU A 101 22.05 -3.36 -1.05
C GLU A 101 21.09 -4.20 -1.90
N PHE A 102 21.02 -3.88 -3.19
CA PHE A 102 20.33 -4.72 -4.14
C PHE A 102 21.19 -5.99 -4.32
N GLU A 103 20.98 -6.98 -3.47
CA GLU A 103 21.39 -8.34 -3.78
C GLU A 103 20.65 -8.77 -5.05
N GLY A 104 21.38 -8.89 -6.13
CA GLY A 104 20.87 -9.47 -7.37
C GLY A 104 20.82 -8.55 -8.59
N LYS A 105 21.85 -7.78 -8.87
CA LYS A 105 22.20 -7.58 -10.28
C LYS A 105 22.77 -8.91 -10.79
N GLN A 106 21.90 -9.81 -11.23
CA GLN A 106 22.34 -10.79 -12.22
C GLN A 106 22.92 -9.99 -13.38
N LYS A 107 24.24 -10.08 -13.56
CA LYS A 107 24.88 -9.65 -14.79
C LYS A 107 24.17 -10.43 -15.91
N ILE A 108 23.39 -9.73 -16.70
CA ILE A 108 22.98 -10.24 -18.01
C ILE A 108 24.29 -10.34 -18.77
N THR A 109 24.86 -11.53 -18.79
CA THR A 109 25.96 -11.84 -19.68
C THR A 109 25.36 -11.81 -21.07
N ASP A 110 25.76 -10.78 -21.85
CA ASP A 110 25.46 -10.73 -23.28
C ASP A 110 25.92 -12.05 -23.90
N THR A 111 24.94 -12.89 -24.18
CA THR A 111 25.17 -14.06 -25.03
C THR A 111 25.26 -13.48 -26.45
N LYS A 112 26.48 -13.25 -26.89
CA LYS A 112 26.74 -12.97 -28.30
C LYS A 112 26.21 -14.15 -29.11
N LEU A 113 25.27 -13.83 -29.99
CA LEU A 113 24.89 -14.66 -31.13
C LEU A 113 26.02 -14.70 -32.14
#